data_784c37c622081320b47c5ecfd898e293
#
_entry.id   784c37c622081320b47c5ecfd898e293
#
_cell.length_a   1.000
_cell.length_b   1.000
_cell.length_c   1.000
_cell.angle_alpha   90.00
_cell.angle_beta   90.00
_cell.angle_gamma   90.00
#
_symmetry.space_group_name_H-M   'P 1'
#
loop_
_entity.id
_entity.type
_entity.pdbx_description
1 polymer ?
#
loop_
_entity_poly.entity_id
_entity_poly.type
_entity_poly.pdbx_seq_one_letter_code
_entity_poly.pdbx_strand_id
1 'polypeptide(L)'
;MWTYFTQIPLSLLLRKKNRLPSETTGHNPLWNIHMSTVIYPSPIFGPIHSRRLGISLGINLLPKGGKVCSFDCIYCECGFNQDHRTHTPLPTLPEVESALREKLAEMKQEGITPDVLTFAGNGEPTLHPMFPQIVQRVKEVRDECCPSARMSILSNATQIHRREVREALMLFDNNILKLDTVNADYISRVDRPQGHYDVEEQVRAMADFQGHCIIQTMFMGGETEGACVDNTGEEYLVPYLEALQRIRPRQVMIYTIDRETPASGLLKAPAHVLDAIGERIRELGIPCSVSY
;
A
#
# COMPACT_ATOMS: atom_id res chain seq x y z
N MET A 1 -11.78 23.16 30.76
CA MET A 1 -11.74 24.50 30.18
C MET A 1 -11.19 24.35 28.79
N TRP A 2 -12.10 24.24 27.81
CA TRP A 2 -11.83 23.97 26.39
C TRP A 2 -11.97 25.27 25.64
N THR A 3 -10.98 25.73 24.89
CA THR A 3 -11.22 26.70 23.80
C THR A 3 -10.11 26.73 22.77
N TYR A 4 -10.54 26.54 21.54
CA TYR A 4 -10.10 27.11 20.26
C TYR A 4 -8.91 26.47 19.53
N PHE A 5 -9.25 25.59 18.59
CA PHE A 5 -8.54 25.51 17.31
C PHE A 5 -9.42 26.18 16.25
N THR A 6 -8.94 27.31 15.75
CA THR A 6 -9.58 28.12 14.72
C THR A 6 -9.39 27.45 13.34
N GLN A 7 -10.52 27.14 12.73
CA GLN A 7 -10.63 26.84 11.29
C GLN A 7 -10.26 28.08 10.48
N ILE A 8 -9.32 27.93 9.54
CA ILE A 8 -9.07 28.94 8.50
C ILE A 8 -10.15 28.77 7.43
N PRO A 9 -10.98 29.80 7.14
CA PRO A 9 -12.03 29.69 6.16
C PRO A 9 -11.49 29.76 4.73
N LEU A 10 -12.04 28.92 3.87
CA LEU A 10 -11.75 28.74 2.43
C LEU A 10 -12.05 29.95 1.54
N SER A 11 -12.40 31.11 2.11
CA SER A 11 -12.91 32.29 1.37
C SER A 11 -11.87 33.35 0.96
N LEU A 12 -10.59 33.13 1.24
CA LEU A 12 -9.53 34.14 0.99
C LEU A 12 -8.67 33.92 -0.25
N LEU A 13 -8.97 32.95 -1.10
CA LEU A 13 -8.18 32.61 -2.30
C LEU A 13 -8.85 32.99 -3.65
N LEU A 14 -9.99 33.69 -3.63
CA LEU A 14 -10.65 34.10 -4.86
C LEU A 14 -10.79 35.64 -4.94
N ARG A 15 -9.70 36.32 -5.26
CA ARG A 15 -9.78 37.66 -5.93
C ARG A 15 -8.43 38.06 -6.55
N LYS A 16 -8.20 37.65 -7.80
CA LYS A 16 -7.55 38.53 -8.79
C LYS A 16 -8.12 38.21 -10.17
N LYS A 17 -9.04 39.08 -10.60
CA LYS A 17 -9.43 39.20 -12.01
C LYS A 17 -8.28 39.84 -12.77
N ASN A 18 -7.85 39.23 -13.87
CA ASN A 18 -7.20 39.92 -14.97
C ASN A 18 -7.65 39.34 -16.31
N ARG A 19 -8.22 40.21 -17.09
CA ARG A 19 -8.53 40.35 -18.52
C ARG A 19 -7.99 39.25 -19.45
N LEU A 20 -8.90 38.73 -20.26
CA LEU A 20 -8.66 37.94 -21.49
C LEU A 20 -8.01 38.83 -22.55
N PRO A 21 -7.04 38.34 -23.31
CA PRO A 21 -6.77 38.74 -24.68
C PRO A 21 -7.41 37.76 -25.67
N SER A 22 -7.80 38.34 -26.81
CA SER A 22 -8.53 37.81 -27.94
C SER A 22 -7.87 36.59 -28.64
N GLU A 23 -8.73 35.81 -29.23
CA GLU A 23 -8.51 34.64 -30.08
C GLU A 23 -7.37 34.78 -31.11
N THR A 24 -6.49 33.74 -31.18
CA THR A 24 -5.84 33.28 -32.38
C THR A 24 -5.69 31.75 -32.36
N THR A 25 -6.31 31.11 -33.27
CA THR A 25 -6.10 29.81 -33.93
C THR A 25 -5.08 28.82 -33.37
N GLY A 26 -5.59 27.64 -33.00
CA GLY A 26 -4.99 26.35 -33.32
C GLY A 26 -3.80 25.92 -32.44
N HIS A 27 -4.09 25.32 -31.34
CA HIS A 27 -3.44 24.08 -30.86
C HIS A 27 -4.21 23.65 -29.60
N ASN A 28 -4.78 22.46 -29.68
CA ASN A 28 -5.48 21.85 -28.55
C ASN A 28 -4.43 21.51 -27.46
N PRO A 29 -4.34 22.24 -26.35
CA PRO A 29 -3.49 21.78 -25.25
C PRO A 29 -4.24 20.62 -24.60
N LEU A 30 -3.73 19.41 -24.83
CA LEU A 30 -4.03 18.26 -23.99
C LEU A 30 -3.81 18.71 -22.53
N TRP A 31 -4.87 18.92 -21.83
CA TRP A 31 -4.84 19.12 -20.39
C TRP A 31 -4.31 17.82 -19.79
N ASN A 32 -3.00 17.79 -19.54
CA ASN A 32 -2.43 16.83 -18.61
C ASN A 32 -3.05 17.17 -17.25
N ILE A 33 -4.15 16.51 -16.92
CA ILE A 33 -4.63 16.42 -15.56
C ILE A 33 -3.55 15.63 -14.83
N HIS A 34 -2.62 16.32 -14.19
CA HIS A 34 -1.69 15.71 -13.24
C HIS A 34 -2.56 15.12 -12.13
N MET A 35 -2.82 13.83 -12.22
CA MET A 35 -3.40 13.08 -11.12
C MET A 35 -2.43 13.20 -9.95
N SER A 36 -2.93 13.58 -8.78
CA SER A 36 -2.09 13.81 -7.61
C SER A 36 -1.70 12.46 -7.01
N THR A 37 -0.61 11.88 -7.52
CA THR A 37 0.00 10.69 -6.92
C THR A 37 0.73 11.06 -5.64
N VAL A 38 0.70 10.17 -4.65
CA VAL A 38 1.32 10.39 -3.34
C VAL A 38 2.69 9.75 -3.30
N ILE A 39 3.74 10.58 -3.22
CA ILE A 39 5.09 10.11 -2.95
C ILE A 39 5.44 10.46 -1.48
N TYR A 40 5.59 9.42 -0.68
CA TYR A 40 5.86 9.55 0.75
C TYR A 40 7.33 9.92 1.02
N PRO A 41 7.61 10.70 2.07
CA PRO A 41 8.98 10.90 2.54
C PRO A 41 9.70 9.57 2.84
N SER A 42 11.02 9.58 2.71
CA SER A 42 11.90 8.46 3.03
C SER A 42 13.05 8.98 3.91
N PRO A 43 13.53 8.21 4.91
CA PRO A 43 13.11 6.86 5.27
C PRO A 43 11.90 6.78 6.21
N ILE A 44 11.47 7.86 6.86
CA ILE A 44 10.39 7.89 7.84
C ILE A 44 9.32 8.90 7.40
N PHE A 45 8.04 8.56 7.58
CA PHE A 45 6.92 9.45 7.32
C PHE A 45 5.79 9.27 8.33
N GLY A 46 4.99 10.30 8.51
CA GLY A 46 3.91 10.33 9.50
C GLY A 46 4.30 11.04 10.80
N PRO A 47 3.61 10.79 11.94
CA PRO A 47 2.60 9.72 12.10
C PRO A 47 1.32 9.95 11.28
N ILE A 48 0.67 8.85 10.91
CA ILE A 48 -0.62 8.85 10.19
C ILE A 48 -1.65 8.13 11.06
N HIS A 49 -2.84 8.70 11.18
CA HIS A 49 -3.96 8.02 11.82
C HIS A 49 -4.59 7.01 10.86
N SER A 50 -4.29 5.74 11.08
CA SER A 50 -4.89 4.63 10.35
C SER A 50 -6.19 4.18 11.02
N ARG A 51 -7.28 4.11 10.24
CA ARG A 51 -8.56 3.57 10.72
C ARG A 51 -8.45 2.12 11.25
N ARG A 52 -7.45 1.37 10.78
CA ARG A 52 -7.26 -0.06 11.11
C ARG A 52 -6.16 -0.32 12.12
N LEU A 53 -5.12 0.51 12.14
CA LEU A 53 -3.88 0.25 12.88
C LEU A 53 -3.60 1.27 13.98
N GLY A 54 -4.45 2.30 14.14
CA GLY A 54 -4.21 3.39 15.09
C GLY A 54 -3.16 4.38 14.58
N ILE A 55 -2.33 4.90 15.48
CA ILE A 55 -1.25 5.84 15.15
C ILE A 55 -0.11 5.06 14.50
N SER A 56 0.04 5.21 13.19
CA SER A 56 1.03 4.50 12.36
C SER A 56 2.21 5.41 12.03
N LEU A 57 3.43 4.98 12.38
CA LEU A 57 4.66 5.59 11.89
C LEU A 57 5.17 4.78 10.70
N GLY A 58 5.26 5.43 9.53
CA GLY A 58 5.64 4.77 8.28
C GLY A 58 7.16 4.69 8.10
N ILE A 59 7.63 3.54 7.62
CA ILE A 59 9.02 3.27 7.26
C ILE A 59 9.08 2.98 5.76
N ASN A 60 9.66 3.91 5.01
CA ASN A 60 9.80 3.86 3.56
C ASN A 60 11.25 3.54 3.19
N LEU A 61 11.51 2.31 2.78
CA LEU A 61 12.84 1.83 2.40
C LEU A 61 13.23 2.19 0.96
N LEU A 62 12.39 2.97 0.27
CA LEU A 62 12.55 3.27 -1.14
C LEU A 62 13.04 4.70 -1.34
N PRO A 63 13.50 5.09 -2.54
CA PRO A 63 14.16 6.36 -2.75
C PRO A 63 13.30 7.57 -2.38
N LYS A 64 13.94 8.60 -1.86
CA LYS A 64 13.28 9.89 -1.65
C LYS A 64 12.86 10.50 -2.99
N GLY A 65 11.57 10.81 -3.13
CA GLY A 65 11.03 11.43 -4.33
C GLY A 65 10.89 10.49 -5.54
N GLY A 66 11.04 9.16 -5.33
CA GLY A 66 10.89 8.18 -6.40
C GLY A 66 10.10 6.95 -6.00
N LYS A 67 9.81 6.09 -6.98
CA LYS A 67 9.11 4.82 -6.79
C LYS A 67 9.97 3.66 -7.30
N VAL A 68 10.07 2.59 -6.50
CA VAL A 68 10.70 1.33 -6.89
C VAL A 68 9.77 0.19 -6.50
N CYS A 69 9.17 -0.46 -7.48
CA CYS A 69 8.24 -1.56 -7.25
C CYS A 69 8.42 -2.66 -8.30
N SER A 70 8.22 -3.90 -7.88
CA SER A 70 8.16 -5.07 -8.77
C SER A 70 6.80 -5.26 -9.44
N PHE A 71 5.79 -4.48 -9.03
CA PHE A 71 4.50 -4.33 -9.70
C PHE A 71 4.35 -2.90 -10.25
N ASP A 72 3.42 -2.73 -11.18
CA ASP A 72 3.03 -1.42 -11.72
C ASP A 72 1.50 -1.29 -11.77
N CYS A 73 0.87 -1.54 -10.61
CA CYS A 73 -0.58 -1.64 -10.50
C CYS A 73 -1.30 -0.40 -11.00
N ILE A 74 -2.34 -0.59 -11.82
CA ILE A 74 -3.12 0.48 -12.44
C ILE A 74 -3.88 1.36 -11.42
N TYR A 75 -4.03 0.90 -10.18
CA TYR A 75 -4.71 1.61 -9.08
C TYR A 75 -3.76 2.13 -7.99
N CYS A 76 -2.44 2.08 -8.23
CA CYS A 76 -1.45 2.43 -7.20
C CYS A 76 -1.48 3.93 -6.85
N GLU A 77 -1.73 4.27 -5.58
CA GLU A 77 -1.72 5.65 -5.10
C GLU A 77 -0.38 6.38 -5.36
N CYS A 78 0.72 5.62 -5.49
CA CYS A 78 2.04 6.16 -5.81
C CYS A 78 2.27 6.38 -7.33
N GLY A 79 1.25 6.22 -8.18
CA GLY A 79 1.40 6.34 -9.63
C GLY A 79 2.12 5.18 -10.29
N PHE A 80 2.44 5.31 -11.58
CA PHE A 80 3.22 4.31 -12.30
C PHE A 80 4.72 4.43 -12.01
N ASN A 81 5.45 3.32 -12.17
CA ASN A 81 6.89 3.29 -11.95
C ASN A 81 7.65 4.28 -12.84
N GLN A 82 7.19 4.47 -14.09
CA GLN A 82 7.82 5.38 -15.05
C GLN A 82 7.70 6.86 -14.65
N ASP A 83 6.63 7.25 -13.95
CA ASP A 83 6.33 8.64 -13.59
C ASP A 83 7.22 9.14 -12.45
N HIS A 84 7.77 8.21 -11.67
CA HIS A 84 8.56 8.50 -10.47
C HIS A 84 9.94 7.85 -10.49
N ARG A 85 10.56 7.73 -11.67
CA ARG A 85 11.95 7.26 -11.77
C ARG A 85 12.88 8.28 -11.13
N THR A 86 13.82 7.79 -10.33
CA THR A 86 14.81 8.61 -9.66
C THR A 86 16.18 7.94 -9.67
N HIS A 87 17.24 8.75 -9.59
CA HIS A 87 18.61 8.30 -9.34
C HIS A 87 19.00 8.44 -7.87
N THR A 88 18.08 8.90 -7.01
CA THR A 88 18.31 8.96 -5.57
C THR A 88 18.57 7.56 -5.02
N PRO A 89 19.63 7.33 -4.25
CA PRO A 89 19.91 6.03 -3.67
C PRO A 89 18.84 5.61 -2.67
N LEU A 90 18.77 4.31 -2.42
CA LEU A 90 17.98 3.75 -1.33
C LEU A 90 18.56 4.21 0.02
N PRO A 91 17.73 4.45 1.04
CA PRO A 91 18.21 4.79 2.37
C PRO A 91 19.06 3.66 2.95
N THR A 92 20.20 3.99 3.51
CA THR A 92 21.06 3.01 4.19
C THR A 92 20.48 2.61 5.55
N LEU A 93 20.92 1.47 6.10
CA LEU A 93 20.51 1.02 7.44
C LEU A 93 20.78 2.09 8.53
N PRO A 94 21.96 2.77 8.59
CA PRO A 94 22.18 3.84 9.57
C PRO A 94 21.24 5.03 9.39
N GLU A 95 20.89 5.39 8.16
CA GLU A 95 19.94 6.49 7.89
C GLU A 95 18.53 6.12 8.36
N VAL A 96 18.07 4.88 8.12
CA VAL A 96 16.78 4.40 8.62
C VAL A 96 16.75 4.39 10.15
N GLU A 97 17.79 3.86 10.80
CA GLU A 97 17.89 3.83 12.27
C GLU A 97 17.88 5.22 12.88
N SER A 98 18.75 6.14 12.39
CA SER A 98 18.84 7.51 12.90
C SER A 98 17.51 8.23 12.78
N ALA A 99 16.92 8.23 11.60
CA ALA A 99 15.65 8.90 11.36
C ALA A 99 14.50 8.31 12.19
N LEU A 100 14.48 6.99 12.40
CA LEU A 100 13.48 6.35 13.25
C LEU A 100 13.64 6.79 14.72
N ARG A 101 14.86 6.75 15.26
CA ARG A 101 15.14 7.19 16.64
C ARG A 101 14.79 8.66 16.86
N GLU A 102 15.16 9.53 15.92
CA GLU A 102 14.85 10.97 15.96
C GLU A 102 13.32 11.18 15.99
N LYS A 103 12.60 10.53 15.09
CA LYS A 103 11.14 10.68 15.02
C LYS A 103 10.42 10.12 16.26
N LEU A 104 10.87 8.98 16.80
CA LEU A 104 10.31 8.43 18.04
C LEU A 104 10.61 9.34 19.25
N ALA A 105 11.77 9.98 19.30
CA ALA A 105 12.10 10.95 20.34
C ALA A 105 11.23 12.21 20.26
N GLU A 106 11.01 12.74 19.04
CA GLU A 106 10.08 13.85 18.78
C GLU A 106 8.66 13.50 19.25
N MET A 107 8.12 12.38 18.80
CA MET A 107 6.78 11.91 19.18
C MET A 107 6.64 11.75 20.70
N LYS A 108 7.67 11.23 21.38
CA LYS A 108 7.69 11.09 22.84
C LYS A 108 7.64 12.45 23.54
N GLN A 109 8.33 13.47 23.02
CA GLN A 109 8.27 14.84 23.58
C GLN A 109 6.87 15.44 23.41
N GLU A 110 6.16 15.09 22.35
CA GLU A 110 4.75 15.49 22.10
C GLU A 110 3.73 14.65 22.88
N GLY A 111 4.17 13.66 23.66
CA GLY A 111 3.30 12.74 24.39
C GLY A 111 2.57 11.72 23.49
N ILE A 112 3.09 11.49 22.27
CA ILE A 112 2.51 10.59 21.29
C ILE A 112 3.33 9.29 21.27
N THR A 113 2.64 8.15 21.30
CA THR A 113 3.26 6.83 21.11
C THR A 113 2.65 6.18 19.89
N PRO A 114 3.45 5.63 18.95
CA PRO A 114 2.90 4.90 17.84
C PRO A 114 2.28 3.58 18.30
N ASP A 115 1.12 3.21 17.72
CA ASP A 115 0.53 1.89 17.88
C ASP A 115 1.22 0.87 16.97
N VAL A 116 1.79 1.35 15.86
CA VAL A 116 2.41 0.48 14.86
C VAL A 116 3.53 1.20 14.09
N LEU A 117 4.61 0.47 13.80
CA LEU A 117 5.62 0.82 12.82
C LEU A 117 5.31 0.06 11.52
N THR A 118 5.01 0.78 10.43
CA THR A 118 4.52 0.17 9.19
C THR A 118 5.54 0.33 8.06
N PHE A 119 6.10 -0.78 7.60
CA PHE A 119 6.91 -0.81 6.38
C PHE A 119 6.00 -0.69 5.17
N ALA A 120 6.03 0.47 4.55
CA ALA A 120 5.23 0.84 3.38
C ALA A 120 5.85 2.07 2.70
N GLY A 121 5.28 2.53 1.60
CA GLY A 121 5.71 3.77 0.95
C GLY A 121 5.74 3.63 -0.57
N ASN A 122 6.81 4.07 -1.20
CA ASN A 122 6.89 4.30 -2.63
C ASN A 122 7.23 3.02 -3.42
N GLY A 123 6.49 1.93 -3.24
CA GLY A 123 6.69 0.66 -3.95
C GLY A 123 6.84 -0.55 -3.02
N GLU A 124 7.76 -1.48 -3.35
CA GLU A 124 7.88 -2.77 -2.65
C GLU A 124 9.07 -2.77 -1.66
N PRO A 125 8.82 -2.79 -0.34
CA PRO A 125 9.89 -2.73 0.67
C PRO A 125 10.91 -3.88 0.59
N THR A 126 10.45 -5.07 0.21
CA THR A 126 11.29 -6.28 0.16
C THR A 126 12.31 -6.28 -0.98
N LEU A 127 12.23 -5.30 -1.89
CA LEU A 127 13.26 -5.07 -2.91
C LEU A 127 14.53 -4.44 -2.36
N HIS A 128 14.49 -3.87 -1.15
CA HIS A 128 15.68 -3.27 -0.55
C HIS A 128 16.74 -4.37 -0.27
N PRO A 129 17.98 -4.24 -0.77
CA PRO A 129 19.00 -5.29 -0.65
C PRO A 129 19.35 -5.66 0.80
N MET A 130 19.22 -4.71 1.72
CA MET A 130 19.43 -4.92 3.16
C MET A 130 18.11 -5.06 3.94
N PHE A 131 17.00 -5.46 3.29
CA PHE A 131 15.71 -5.58 3.93
C PHE A 131 15.73 -6.39 5.24
N PRO A 132 16.32 -7.61 5.27
CA PRO A 132 16.36 -8.41 6.50
C PRO A 132 17.09 -7.73 7.66
N GLN A 133 18.23 -7.10 7.36
CA GLN A 133 19.05 -6.42 8.37
C GLN A 133 18.36 -5.16 8.93
N ILE A 134 17.66 -4.43 8.04
CA ILE A 134 16.89 -3.24 8.44
C ILE A 134 15.70 -3.66 9.32
N VAL A 135 14.97 -4.73 8.95
CA VAL A 135 13.87 -5.26 9.75
C VAL A 135 14.33 -5.62 11.16
N GLN A 136 15.45 -6.34 11.28
CA GLN A 136 16.04 -6.70 12.55
C GLN A 136 16.40 -5.46 13.38
N ARG A 137 17.06 -4.46 12.77
CA ARG A 137 17.45 -3.23 13.46
C ARG A 137 16.24 -2.40 13.90
N VAL A 138 15.22 -2.27 13.04
CA VAL A 138 13.98 -1.58 13.39
C VAL A 138 13.26 -2.27 14.56
N LYS A 139 13.26 -3.60 14.57
CA LYS A 139 12.71 -4.37 15.71
C LYS A 139 13.45 -4.05 17.01
N GLU A 140 14.78 -3.99 16.99
CA GLU A 140 15.59 -3.62 18.17
C GLU A 140 15.26 -2.20 18.64
N VAL A 141 15.19 -1.22 17.74
CA VAL A 141 14.80 0.17 18.06
C VAL A 141 13.39 0.25 18.62
N ARG A 142 12.43 -0.52 18.04
CA ARG A 142 11.06 -0.61 18.55
C ARG A 142 11.04 -1.14 19.98
N ASP A 143 11.75 -2.24 20.25
CA ASP A 143 11.80 -2.88 21.56
C ASP A 143 12.41 -1.95 22.63
N GLU A 144 13.37 -1.09 22.25
CA GLU A 144 13.99 -0.08 23.12
C GLU A 144 13.10 1.15 23.35
N CYS A 145 12.48 1.70 22.30
CA CYS A 145 11.87 3.04 22.32
C CYS A 145 10.34 3.02 22.49
N CYS A 146 9.66 2.01 21.94
CA CYS A 146 8.20 1.87 21.93
C CYS A 146 7.77 0.40 21.94
N PRO A 147 8.06 -0.38 23.00
CA PRO A 147 7.87 -1.84 23.03
C PRO A 147 6.42 -2.30 22.86
N SER A 148 5.45 -1.42 23.09
CA SER A 148 4.02 -1.71 22.84
C SER A 148 3.61 -1.59 21.38
N ALA A 149 4.41 -0.92 20.53
CA ALA A 149 4.11 -0.75 19.13
C ALA A 149 4.26 -2.07 18.38
N ARG A 150 3.30 -2.37 17.50
CA ARG A 150 3.39 -3.52 16.57
C ARG A 150 4.26 -3.18 15.38
N MET A 151 4.76 -4.21 14.71
CA MET A 151 5.41 -4.07 13.40
C MET A 151 4.49 -4.61 12.31
N SER A 152 4.26 -3.80 11.28
CA SER A 152 3.44 -4.16 10.12
C SER A 152 4.22 -3.96 8.82
N ILE A 153 3.94 -4.77 7.83
CA ILE A 153 4.45 -4.58 6.47
C ILE A 153 3.33 -4.72 5.46
N LEU A 154 3.35 -3.87 4.43
CA LEU A 154 2.56 -4.02 3.21
C LEU A 154 3.50 -4.47 2.09
N SER A 155 3.33 -5.69 1.59
CA SER A 155 4.19 -6.26 0.55
C SER A 155 3.34 -6.85 -0.59
N ASN A 156 3.79 -6.68 -1.83
CA ASN A 156 3.20 -7.34 -2.98
C ASN A 156 3.63 -8.81 -3.11
N ALA A 157 4.39 -9.30 -2.15
CA ALA A 157 4.81 -10.68 -2.01
C ALA A 157 5.76 -11.22 -3.11
N THR A 158 6.21 -10.41 -4.07
CA THR A 158 7.06 -10.92 -5.18
C THR A 158 8.41 -11.48 -4.73
N GLN A 159 8.87 -11.17 -3.53
CA GLN A 159 10.17 -11.60 -3.01
C GLN A 159 10.10 -12.70 -1.95
N ILE A 160 8.92 -13.24 -1.64
CA ILE A 160 8.74 -14.22 -0.56
C ILE A 160 9.35 -15.59 -0.84
N HIS A 161 9.72 -15.88 -2.09
CA HIS A 161 10.49 -17.08 -2.47
C HIS A 161 11.94 -17.03 -1.95
N ARG A 162 12.48 -15.84 -1.66
CA ARG A 162 13.81 -15.66 -1.08
C ARG A 162 13.74 -15.98 0.42
N ARG A 163 14.55 -16.95 0.84
CA ARG A 163 14.54 -17.45 2.23
C ARG A 163 14.76 -16.34 3.26
N GLU A 164 15.76 -15.49 3.04
CA GLU A 164 16.09 -14.39 3.95
C GLU A 164 14.98 -13.34 4.06
N VAL A 165 14.22 -13.10 2.99
CA VAL A 165 13.04 -12.21 3.00
C VAL A 165 11.92 -12.86 3.81
N ARG A 166 11.64 -14.15 3.57
CA ARG A 166 10.61 -14.88 4.30
C ARG A 166 10.89 -14.93 5.80
N GLU A 167 12.15 -15.21 6.20
CA GLU A 167 12.57 -15.19 7.60
C GLU A 167 12.37 -13.79 8.25
N ALA A 168 12.69 -12.71 7.53
CA ALA A 168 12.46 -11.35 8.01
C ALA A 168 10.95 -11.03 8.13
N LEU A 169 10.12 -11.51 7.21
CA LEU A 169 8.66 -11.33 7.25
C LEU A 169 8.02 -12.03 8.45
N MET A 170 8.62 -13.09 8.98
CA MET A 170 8.18 -13.76 10.22
C MET A 170 8.37 -12.91 11.48
N LEU A 171 9.15 -11.81 11.42
CA LEU A 171 9.36 -10.90 12.54
C LEU A 171 8.24 -9.85 12.69
N PHE A 172 7.34 -9.75 11.73
CA PHE A 172 6.24 -8.79 11.75
C PHE A 172 5.03 -9.34 12.49
N ASP A 173 4.43 -8.50 13.33
CA ASP A 173 3.13 -8.79 13.95
C ASP A 173 2.02 -8.84 12.89
N ASN A 174 2.10 -7.99 11.86
CA ASN A 174 1.17 -7.95 10.74
C ASN A 174 1.96 -8.09 9.43
N ASN A 175 2.20 -9.32 9.00
CA ASN A 175 2.75 -9.65 7.69
C ASN A 175 1.61 -9.62 6.66
N ILE A 176 1.41 -8.46 6.00
CA ILE A 176 0.30 -8.21 5.08
C ILE A 176 0.80 -8.39 3.64
N LEU A 177 0.31 -9.44 2.99
CA LEU A 177 0.70 -9.86 1.65
C LEU A 177 -0.45 -9.64 0.67
N LYS A 178 -0.14 -9.00 -0.46
CA LYS A 178 -1.11 -8.73 -1.52
C LYS A 178 -1.41 -10.00 -2.32
N LEU A 179 -2.71 -10.25 -2.54
CA LEU A 179 -3.22 -11.22 -3.50
C LEU A 179 -4.59 -10.74 -4.00
N ASP A 180 -4.65 -10.05 -5.14
CA ASP A 180 -5.91 -9.49 -5.64
C ASP A 180 -6.76 -10.52 -6.39
N THR A 181 -6.13 -11.53 -6.94
CA THR A 181 -6.77 -12.65 -7.64
C THR A 181 -5.74 -13.75 -7.89
N VAL A 182 -6.21 -14.89 -8.35
CA VAL A 182 -5.37 -15.98 -8.88
C VAL A 182 -5.49 -16.12 -10.40
N ASN A 183 -6.16 -15.19 -11.07
CA ASN A 183 -6.24 -15.16 -12.52
C ASN A 183 -5.01 -14.47 -13.12
N ALA A 184 -4.17 -15.21 -13.84
CA ALA A 184 -2.91 -14.71 -14.38
C ALA A 184 -3.10 -13.57 -15.42
N ASP A 185 -4.15 -13.64 -16.25
CA ASP A 185 -4.44 -12.60 -17.24
C ASP A 185 -4.86 -11.28 -16.57
N TYR A 186 -5.66 -11.38 -15.50
CA TYR A 186 -6.03 -10.22 -14.70
C TYR A 186 -4.80 -9.60 -14.03
N ILE A 187 -3.94 -10.41 -13.38
CA ILE A 187 -2.71 -9.95 -12.74
C ILE A 187 -1.81 -9.23 -13.74
N SER A 188 -1.66 -9.77 -14.94
CA SER A 188 -0.85 -9.16 -16.00
C SER A 188 -1.39 -7.77 -16.40
N ARG A 189 -2.71 -7.57 -16.47
CA ARG A 189 -3.34 -6.32 -16.85
C ARG A 189 -3.39 -5.29 -15.72
N VAL A 190 -3.66 -5.75 -14.51
CA VAL A 190 -3.98 -4.88 -13.36
C VAL A 190 -2.78 -4.65 -12.46
N ASP A 191 -2.07 -5.71 -12.07
CA ASP A 191 -0.91 -5.62 -11.18
C ASP A 191 0.39 -5.37 -11.94
N ARG A 192 0.46 -5.75 -13.20
CA ARG A 192 1.57 -5.50 -14.14
C ARG A 192 2.93 -5.87 -13.55
N PRO A 193 3.20 -7.16 -13.25
CA PRO A 193 4.49 -7.61 -12.75
C PRO A 193 5.64 -7.18 -13.66
N GLN A 194 6.72 -6.66 -13.07
CA GLN A 194 7.90 -6.17 -13.80
C GLN A 194 8.95 -7.28 -14.02
N GLY A 195 8.60 -8.52 -13.81
CA GLY A 195 9.44 -9.69 -14.00
C GLY A 195 8.61 -10.96 -14.03
N HIS A 196 9.28 -12.10 -13.90
CA HIS A 196 8.57 -13.37 -13.79
C HIS A 196 7.66 -13.38 -12.56
N TYR A 197 6.40 -13.76 -12.76
CA TYR A 197 5.40 -13.89 -11.71
C TYR A 197 4.49 -15.07 -12.04
N ASP A 198 4.51 -16.08 -11.21
CA ASP A 198 3.61 -17.23 -11.26
C ASP A 198 2.74 -17.23 -10.00
N VAL A 199 1.43 -17.05 -10.20
CA VAL A 199 0.51 -16.92 -9.06
C VAL A 199 0.38 -18.22 -8.27
N GLU A 200 0.53 -19.38 -8.92
CA GLU A 200 0.48 -20.66 -8.24
C GLU A 200 1.72 -20.88 -7.34
N GLU A 201 2.89 -20.43 -7.79
CA GLU A 201 4.10 -20.40 -6.96
C GLU A 201 3.93 -19.43 -5.78
N GLN A 202 3.29 -18.27 -5.99
CA GLN A 202 3.01 -17.31 -4.92
C GLN A 202 2.05 -17.87 -3.88
N VAL A 203 0.97 -18.53 -4.30
CA VAL A 203 0.02 -19.18 -3.38
C VAL A 203 0.71 -20.25 -2.53
N ARG A 204 1.57 -21.07 -3.14
CA ARG A 204 2.38 -22.05 -2.41
C ARG A 204 3.33 -21.39 -1.41
N ALA A 205 4.06 -20.36 -1.82
CA ALA A 205 4.97 -19.62 -0.94
C ALA A 205 4.24 -18.88 0.20
N MET A 206 3.01 -18.39 -0.04
CA MET A 206 2.17 -17.82 1.01
C MET A 206 1.71 -18.90 2.01
N ALA A 207 1.42 -20.12 1.56
CA ALA A 207 1.06 -21.23 2.46
C ALA A 207 2.23 -21.64 3.37
N ASP A 208 3.47 -21.47 2.95
CA ASP A 208 4.66 -21.73 3.75
C ASP A 208 4.77 -20.88 5.02
N PHE A 209 4.04 -19.76 5.10
CA PHE A 209 3.94 -18.95 6.33
C PHE A 209 3.10 -19.62 7.42
N GLN A 210 2.40 -20.72 7.13
CA GLN A 210 1.62 -21.52 8.10
C GLN A 210 0.64 -20.68 8.93
N GLY A 211 -0.03 -19.73 8.28
CA GLY A 211 -0.97 -18.80 8.91
C GLY A 211 -0.33 -17.51 9.47
N HIS A 212 0.99 -17.37 9.46
CA HIS A 212 1.65 -16.12 9.87
C HIS A 212 1.64 -15.07 8.75
N CYS A 213 0.50 -14.92 8.09
CA CYS A 213 0.27 -13.86 7.11
C CYS A 213 -1.18 -13.37 7.16
N ILE A 214 -1.38 -12.18 6.66
CA ILE A 214 -2.66 -11.56 6.38
C ILE A 214 -2.72 -11.36 4.87
N ILE A 215 -3.77 -11.82 4.21
CA ILE A 215 -3.95 -11.55 2.79
C ILE A 215 -4.71 -10.23 2.63
N GLN A 216 -4.16 -9.34 1.81
CA GLN A 216 -4.81 -8.07 1.46
C GLN A 216 -5.22 -8.09 -0.02
N THR A 217 -6.50 -7.79 -0.30
CA THR A 217 -7.09 -7.89 -1.62
C THR A 217 -7.85 -6.64 -1.99
N MET A 218 -7.51 -6.05 -3.14
CA MET A 218 -8.26 -4.97 -3.77
C MET A 218 -9.37 -5.58 -4.63
N PHE A 219 -10.62 -5.19 -4.36
CA PHE A 219 -11.74 -5.42 -5.25
C PHE A 219 -12.17 -4.10 -5.90
N MET A 220 -12.33 -4.13 -7.20
CA MET A 220 -12.74 -2.96 -7.97
C MET A 220 -13.52 -3.39 -9.21
N GLY A 221 -14.16 -2.43 -9.85
CA GLY A 221 -14.81 -2.60 -11.14
C GLY A 221 -14.29 -1.60 -12.16
N GLY A 222 -14.98 -1.51 -13.29
CA GLY A 222 -14.69 -0.53 -14.32
C GLY A 222 -14.02 -1.11 -15.55
N GLU A 223 -13.56 -0.19 -16.40
CA GLU A 223 -12.88 -0.51 -17.66
C GLU A 223 -11.71 0.46 -17.88
N THR A 224 -10.58 -0.05 -18.29
CA THR A 224 -9.42 0.77 -18.66
C THR A 224 -8.74 0.17 -19.89
N GLU A 225 -8.25 1.01 -20.80
CA GLU A 225 -7.60 0.58 -22.05
C GLU A 225 -8.45 -0.41 -22.88
N GLY A 226 -9.80 -0.28 -22.82
CA GLY A 226 -10.75 -1.15 -23.52
C GLY A 226 -10.91 -2.56 -22.92
N ALA A 227 -10.45 -2.79 -21.70
CA ALA A 227 -10.56 -4.06 -20.99
C ALA A 227 -11.28 -3.91 -19.64
N CYS A 228 -12.20 -4.84 -19.37
CA CYS A 228 -12.86 -4.94 -18.06
C CYS A 228 -11.82 -5.30 -16.98
N VAL A 229 -11.89 -4.60 -15.85
CA VAL A 229 -11.03 -4.82 -14.68
C VAL A 229 -11.84 -5.11 -13.40
N ASP A 230 -13.06 -5.58 -13.58
CA ASP A 230 -13.89 -6.06 -12.47
C ASP A 230 -13.42 -7.45 -12.02
N ASN A 231 -13.05 -7.58 -10.76
CA ASN A 231 -12.65 -8.86 -10.16
C ASN A 231 -13.62 -9.35 -9.08
N THR A 232 -14.85 -8.83 -9.08
CA THR A 232 -15.88 -9.21 -8.11
C THR A 232 -16.72 -10.40 -8.58
N GLY A 233 -16.61 -10.81 -9.86
CA GLY A 233 -17.35 -11.92 -10.46
C GLY A 233 -16.91 -13.29 -9.93
N GLU A 234 -17.81 -14.29 -10.08
CA GLU A 234 -17.56 -15.66 -9.60
C GLU A 234 -16.34 -16.32 -10.25
N GLU A 235 -16.02 -15.97 -11.49
CA GLU A 235 -14.85 -16.46 -12.22
C GLU A 235 -13.52 -16.06 -11.54
N TYR A 236 -13.50 -14.97 -10.78
CA TYR A 236 -12.36 -14.53 -9.97
C TYR A 236 -12.49 -15.00 -8.53
N LEU A 237 -13.71 -14.93 -7.97
CA LEU A 237 -13.94 -15.14 -6.55
C LEU A 237 -13.82 -16.62 -6.17
N VAL A 238 -14.36 -17.56 -6.96
CA VAL A 238 -14.29 -18.99 -6.63
C VAL A 238 -12.85 -19.49 -6.54
N PRO A 239 -11.98 -19.29 -7.56
CA PRO A 239 -10.57 -19.71 -7.46
C PRO A 239 -9.79 -18.97 -6.36
N TYR A 240 -10.14 -17.73 -6.08
CA TYR A 240 -9.53 -16.97 -4.98
C TYR A 240 -9.87 -17.57 -3.61
N LEU A 241 -11.12 -17.97 -3.36
CA LEU A 241 -11.54 -18.63 -2.13
C LEU A 241 -10.83 -19.99 -1.95
N GLU A 242 -10.66 -20.76 -3.03
CA GLU A 242 -9.88 -22.00 -3.03
C GLU A 242 -8.39 -21.73 -2.67
N ALA A 243 -7.81 -20.68 -3.20
CA ALA A 243 -6.45 -20.28 -2.83
C ALA A 243 -6.34 -19.89 -1.35
N LEU A 244 -7.31 -19.14 -0.80
CA LEU A 244 -7.35 -18.82 0.63
C LEU A 244 -7.40 -20.08 1.53
N GLN A 245 -8.16 -21.10 1.13
CA GLN A 245 -8.19 -22.40 1.86
C GLN A 245 -6.84 -23.11 1.85
N ARG A 246 -6.04 -22.95 0.80
CA ARG A 246 -4.67 -23.49 0.70
C ARG A 246 -3.67 -22.68 1.51
N ILE A 247 -3.74 -21.33 1.43
CA ILE A 247 -2.86 -20.41 2.16
C ILE A 247 -3.12 -20.48 3.66
N ARG A 248 -4.39 -20.58 4.08
CA ARG A 248 -4.84 -20.54 5.47
C ARG A 248 -4.30 -19.32 6.23
N PRO A 249 -4.51 -18.09 5.70
CA PRO A 249 -4.04 -16.90 6.38
C PRO A 249 -4.79 -16.72 7.70
N ARG A 250 -4.17 -16.03 8.67
CA ARG A 250 -4.86 -15.74 9.94
C ARG A 250 -5.98 -14.72 9.79
N GLN A 251 -5.97 -13.94 8.71
CA GLN A 251 -6.97 -12.92 8.39
C GLN A 251 -6.91 -12.57 6.91
N VAL A 252 -8.04 -12.13 6.38
CA VAL A 252 -8.11 -11.45 5.07
C VAL A 252 -8.58 -10.02 5.29
N MET A 253 -7.98 -9.07 4.56
CA MET A 253 -8.37 -7.67 4.51
C MET A 253 -8.81 -7.34 3.09
N ILE A 254 -10.09 -7.11 2.87
CA ILE A 254 -10.58 -6.67 1.57
C ILE A 254 -10.90 -5.19 1.57
N TYR A 255 -10.64 -4.53 0.46
CA TYR A 255 -10.86 -3.10 0.31
C TYR A 255 -11.11 -2.74 -1.15
N THR A 256 -11.52 -1.51 -1.39
CA THR A 256 -11.71 -0.96 -2.72
C THR A 256 -10.96 0.37 -2.88
N ILE A 257 -10.99 0.94 -4.08
CA ILE A 257 -10.38 2.23 -4.39
C ILE A 257 -10.93 3.30 -3.45
N ASP A 258 -10.06 4.06 -2.78
CA ASP A 258 -10.44 5.16 -1.88
C ASP A 258 -9.88 6.53 -2.33
N ARG A 259 -8.88 6.53 -3.22
CA ARG A 259 -8.20 7.72 -3.74
C ARG A 259 -8.13 7.72 -5.26
N GLU A 260 -7.66 8.81 -5.83
CA GLU A 260 -7.34 8.89 -7.25
C GLU A 260 -6.33 7.82 -7.65
N THR A 261 -6.52 7.27 -8.85
CA THR A 261 -5.70 6.19 -9.41
C THR A 261 -4.99 6.67 -10.67
N PRO A 262 -3.80 6.12 -11.00
CA PRO A 262 -3.08 6.53 -12.20
C PRO A 262 -3.79 6.14 -13.49
N ALA A 263 -4.53 5.03 -13.50
CA ALA A 263 -5.38 4.68 -14.62
C ALA A 263 -6.79 5.28 -14.45
N SER A 264 -7.37 5.73 -15.55
CA SER A 264 -8.74 6.20 -15.61
C SER A 264 -9.73 5.05 -15.79
N GLY A 265 -11.01 5.30 -15.47
CA GLY A 265 -12.09 4.33 -15.72
C GLY A 265 -12.24 3.26 -14.63
N LEU A 266 -11.44 3.30 -13.57
CA LEU A 266 -11.59 2.40 -12.43
C LEU A 266 -12.73 2.85 -11.53
N LEU A 267 -13.51 1.90 -11.03
CA LEU A 267 -14.68 2.14 -10.18
C LEU A 267 -14.52 1.41 -8.85
N LYS A 268 -15.03 2.03 -7.79
CA LYS A 268 -15.17 1.36 -6.48
C LYS A 268 -16.07 0.14 -6.59
N ALA A 269 -15.69 -0.97 -5.98
CA ALA A 269 -16.62 -2.05 -5.74
C ALA A 269 -17.73 -1.58 -4.78
N PRO A 270 -19.00 -1.86 -5.07
CA PRO A 270 -20.10 -1.48 -4.18
C PRO A 270 -19.98 -2.12 -2.80
N ALA A 271 -20.35 -1.37 -1.74
CA ALA A 271 -20.23 -1.86 -0.36
C ALA A 271 -20.93 -3.20 -0.14
N HIS A 272 -22.15 -3.38 -0.66
CA HIS A 272 -22.88 -4.64 -0.52
C HIS A 272 -22.20 -5.84 -1.22
N VAL A 273 -21.44 -5.59 -2.30
CA VAL A 273 -20.64 -6.62 -2.97
C VAL A 273 -19.46 -7.03 -2.10
N LEU A 274 -18.74 -6.04 -1.54
CA LEU A 274 -17.64 -6.30 -0.61
C LEU A 274 -18.11 -7.03 0.66
N ASP A 275 -19.29 -6.65 1.19
CA ASP A 275 -19.87 -7.35 2.34
C ASP A 275 -20.17 -8.81 2.02
N ALA A 276 -20.78 -9.08 0.86
CA ALA A 276 -21.07 -10.44 0.41
C ALA A 276 -19.79 -11.28 0.22
N ILE A 277 -18.73 -10.69 -0.36
CA ILE A 277 -17.41 -11.34 -0.48
C ILE A 277 -16.84 -11.61 0.91
N GLY A 278 -16.91 -10.62 1.81
CA GLY A 278 -16.44 -10.76 3.19
C GLY A 278 -17.12 -11.88 3.96
N GLU A 279 -18.44 -12.06 3.77
CA GLU A 279 -19.19 -13.19 4.38
C GLU A 279 -18.72 -14.54 3.83
N ARG A 280 -18.55 -14.68 2.52
CA ARG A 280 -18.03 -15.92 1.92
C ARG A 280 -16.64 -16.29 2.43
N ILE A 281 -15.76 -15.28 2.69
CA ILE A 281 -14.45 -15.54 3.31
C ILE A 281 -14.62 -16.01 4.75
N ARG A 282 -15.56 -15.42 5.52
CA ARG A 282 -15.84 -15.82 6.92
C ARG A 282 -16.44 -17.24 7.00
N GLU A 283 -17.23 -17.65 6.01
CA GLU A 283 -17.77 -19.02 5.90
C GLU A 283 -16.65 -20.08 5.75
N LEU A 284 -15.46 -19.69 5.25
CA LEU A 284 -14.26 -20.55 5.25
C LEU A 284 -13.60 -20.67 6.64
N GLY A 285 -14.13 -20.00 7.66
CA GLY A 285 -13.51 -19.92 8.98
C GLY A 285 -12.34 -18.91 9.07
N ILE A 286 -12.18 -18.04 8.09
CA ILE A 286 -11.09 -17.04 8.03
C ILE A 286 -11.65 -15.67 8.44
N PRO A 287 -11.12 -15.00 9.49
CA PRO A 287 -11.50 -13.64 9.83
C PRO A 287 -11.33 -12.69 8.64
N CYS A 288 -12.36 -11.90 8.33
CA CYS A 288 -12.30 -10.94 7.24
C CYS A 288 -12.72 -9.54 7.69
N SER A 289 -11.87 -8.54 7.41
CA SER A 289 -12.19 -7.13 7.55
C SER A 289 -12.45 -6.48 6.19
N VAL A 290 -13.51 -5.67 6.13
CA VAL A 290 -13.93 -4.96 4.92
C VAL A 290 -13.68 -3.47 5.10
N SER A 291 -13.20 -2.80 4.05
CA SER A 291 -12.99 -1.33 4.03
C SER A 291 -13.49 -0.74 2.71
N TYR A 292 -14.22 0.38 2.82
CA TYR A 292 -14.87 1.06 1.69
C TYR A 292 -14.20 2.38 1.34
#